data_39d12b4674abe97bd725637fa2b0b070
#
_entry.id   39d12b4674abe97bd725637fa2b0b070
#
_cell.length_a   1.000
_cell.length_b   1.000
_cell.length_c   1.000
_cell.angle_alpha   90.00
_cell.angle_beta   90.00
_cell.angle_gamma   90.00
#
_symmetry.space_group_name_H-M   'P 1'
#
loop_
_entity.id
_entity.type
_entity.pdbx_description
1 polymer ?
#
loop_
_entity_poly.entity_id
_entity_poly.type
_entity_poly.pdbx_seq_one_letter_code
_entity_poly.pdbx_strand_id
1 'polypeptide(L)'
;MLCNILLDELPKITPNNYKINTSYKQGIKFELLMQDNELQKEEKVMLALALFYDKKEINQIKTPEELQKRINDILWFYKCNKIEQNNKGVNARKEKQIYSYEFDADKIYSAFMQQYNVDLQKTDLHWWQFRSMFESLTDKTQIVEIMGYRAXXXXXXXXKR
;
A
#
# COMPACT_ATOMS: atom_id res chain seq x y z
N MET A 1 0.88 9.70 19.13
CA MET A 1 -0.08 8.65 19.52
C MET A 1 -0.52 7.88 18.28
N LEU A 2 -0.58 6.56 18.37
CA LEU A 2 -0.99 5.72 17.24
C LEU A 2 -2.51 5.85 17.00
N CYS A 3 -2.91 5.95 15.74
CA CYS A 3 -4.31 5.98 15.36
C CYS A 3 -4.95 4.61 15.61
N ASN A 4 -6.06 4.61 16.33
CA ASN A 4 -6.86 3.40 16.57
C ASN A 4 -8.05 3.41 15.61
N ILE A 5 -8.05 2.52 14.63
CA ILE A 5 -9.05 2.48 13.57
C ILE A 5 -10.47 2.28 14.10
N LEU A 6 -10.62 1.73 15.32
CA LEU A 6 -11.92 1.52 15.92
C LEU A 6 -12.46 2.76 16.63
N LEU A 7 -11.57 3.64 17.08
CA LEU A 7 -11.94 4.76 17.96
C LEU A 7 -11.74 6.12 17.29
N ASP A 8 -10.74 6.21 16.42
CA ASP A 8 -10.28 7.50 15.89
C ASP A 8 -10.72 7.67 14.43
N GLU A 9 -10.92 8.91 14.02
CA GLU A 9 -11.06 9.24 12.61
C GLU A 9 -9.74 8.95 11.91
N LEU A 10 -9.79 8.27 10.75
CA LEU A 10 -8.58 7.96 10.00
C LEU A 10 -7.94 9.26 9.49
N PRO A 11 -6.61 9.32 9.46
CA PRO A 11 -5.93 10.58 9.18
C PRO A 11 -6.12 11.05 7.75
N LYS A 12 -6.33 12.35 7.60
CA LYS A 12 -6.33 13.10 6.33
C LYS A 12 -5.13 14.03 6.25
N ILE A 13 -4.42 14.18 7.37
CA ILE A 13 -3.28 15.06 7.56
C ILE A 13 -2.11 14.20 8.06
N THR A 14 -0.93 14.45 7.55
CA THR A 14 0.28 13.69 7.88
C THR A 14 0.91 14.14 9.19
N PRO A 15 1.92 13.40 9.72
CA PRO A 15 2.62 13.84 10.94
C PRO A 15 3.28 15.22 10.80
N ASN A 16 3.73 15.58 9.62
CA ASN A 16 4.31 16.91 9.38
C ASN A 16 3.25 17.94 8.94
N ASN A 17 1.98 17.62 9.18
CA ASN A 17 0.85 18.52 8.98
C ASN A 17 0.58 18.87 7.51
N TYR A 18 0.76 17.91 6.62
CA TYR A 18 0.45 18.07 5.20
C TYR A 18 -0.87 17.35 4.87
N LYS A 19 -1.72 17.98 4.09
CA LYS A 19 -2.94 17.37 3.58
C LYS A 19 -2.57 16.32 2.53
N ILE A 20 -3.13 15.13 2.63
CA ILE A 20 -2.77 13.99 1.78
C ILE A 20 -4.03 13.36 1.17
N ASN A 21 -3.91 12.87 -0.06
CA ASN A 21 -4.99 12.10 -0.70
C ASN A 21 -5.02 10.69 -0.11
N THR A 22 -6.11 10.36 0.55
CA THR A 22 -6.21 9.12 1.35
C THR A 22 -6.85 7.95 0.63
N SER A 23 -7.29 8.12 -0.62
CA SER A 23 -7.96 7.06 -1.37
C SER A 23 -7.09 5.81 -1.50
N TYR A 24 -7.71 4.64 -1.35
CA TYR A 24 -7.01 3.36 -1.54
C TYR A 24 -6.40 3.25 -2.95
N LYS A 25 -6.99 3.95 -3.91
CA LYS A 25 -6.48 3.95 -5.28
C LYS A 25 -5.06 4.51 -5.35
N GLN A 26 -4.78 5.52 -4.52
CA GLN A 26 -3.43 6.13 -4.48
C GLN A 26 -2.41 5.16 -3.89
N GLY A 27 -2.79 4.38 -2.90
CA GLY A 27 -1.92 3.33 -2.33
C GLY A 27 -1.59 2.26 -3.37
N ILE A 28 -2.59 1.82 -4.13
CA ILE A 28 -2.39 0.85 -5.22
C ILE A 28 -1.46 1.42 -6.29
N LYS A 29 -1.72 2.64 -6.74
CA LYS A 29 -0.88 3.31 -7.75
C LYS A 29 0.56 3.47 -7.26
N PHE A 30 0.74 3.78 -5.97
CA PHE A 30 2.07 3.91 -5.38
C PHE A 30 2.82 2.57 -5.43
N GLU A 31 2.15 1.48 -5.09
CA GLU A 31 2.77 0.15 -5.12
C GLU A 31 3.18 -0.23 -6.56
N LEU A 32 2.30 0.03 -7.53
CA LEU A 32 2.63 -0.19 -8.95
C LEU A 32 3.80 0.68 -9.40
N LEU A 33 3.84 1.94 -8.94
CA LEU A 33 4.93 2.87 -9.25
C LEU A 33 6.27 2.35 -8.71
N MET A 34 6.28 1.84 -7.48
CA MET A 34 7.50 1.32 -6.87
C MET A 34 8.00 0.06 -7.58
N GLN A 35 7.12 -0.70 -8.20
CA GLN A 35 7.46 -1.92 -8.93
C GLN A 35 7.93 -1.65 -10.37
N ASP A 36 7.74 -0.44 -10.87
CA ASP A 36 8.10 -0.08 -12.25
C ASP A 36 9.62 0.03 -12.38
N ASN A 37 10.21 -0.85 -13.17
CA ASN A 37 11.67 -0.93 -13.35
C ASN A 37 12.18 -0.01 -14.46
N GLU A 38 11.28 0.62 -15.22
CA GLU A 38 11.66 1.47 -16.35
C GLU A 38 11.86 2.93 -15.94
N LEU A 39 11.29 3.33 -14.81
CA LEU A 39 11.35 4.70 -14.31
C LEU A 39 12.61 4.93 -13.47
N GLN A 40 13.22 6.10 -13.64
CA GLN A 40 14.33 6.54 -12.79
C GLN A 40 13.82 6.93 -11.43
N LYS A 41 14.71 6.89 -10.43
CA LYS A 41 14.37 7.22 -9.04
C LYS A 41 13.73 8.61 -8.92
N GLU A 42 14.30 9.59 -9.61
CA GLU A 42 13.81 10.98 -9.58
C GLU A 42 12.39 11.08 -10.15
N GLU A 43 12.10 10.34 -11.21
CA GLU A 43 10.77 10.28 -11.80
C GLU A 43 9.77 9.65 -10.83
N LYS A 44 10.18 8.58 -10.15
CA LYS A 44 9.32 7.92 -9.14
C LYS A 44 8.98 8.86 -8.00
N VAL A 45 9.95 9.66 -7.53
CA VAL A 45 9.71 10.64 -6.46
C VAL A 45 8.66 11.65 -6.91
N MET A 46 8.83 12.23 -8.10
CA MET A 46 7.90 13.23 -8.61
C MET A 46 6.49 12.66 -8.80
N LEU A 47 6.38 11.45 -9.31
CA LEU A 47 5.08 10.80 -9.51
C LEU A 47 4.44 10.44 -8.18
N ALA A 48 5.22 10.00 -7.19
CA ALA A 48 4.71 9.71 -5.85
C ALA A 48 4.14 10.97 -5.20
N LEU A 49 4.84 12.09 -5.31
CA LEU A 49 4.34 13.38 -4.79
C LEU A 49 3.00 13.72 -5.44
N ALA A 50 2.89 13.55 -6.76
CA ALA A 50 1.67 13.87 -7.51
C ALA A 50 0.51 12.93 -7.14
N LEU A 51 0.79 11.70 -6.73
CA LEU A 51 -0.26 10.78 -6.27
C LEU A 51 -0.90 11.23 -4.96
N PHE A 52 -0.11 11.76 -4.03
CA PHE A 52 -0.56 11.98 -2.67
C PHE A 52 -0.82 13.44 -2.33
N TYR A 53 -0.18 14.38 -3.02
CA TYR A 53 -0.27 15.81 -2.71
C TYR A 53 -0.83 16.57 -3.90
N ASP A 54 -1.63 17.62 -3.62
CA ASP A 54 -2.10 18.50 -4.70
C ASP A 54 -0.98 19.50 -5.10
N LYS A 55 -1.23 20.24 -6.17
CA LYS A 55 -0.23 21.19 -6.70
C LYS A 55 0.16 22.25 -5.68
N LYS A 56 -0.78 22.70 -4.86
CA LYS A 56 -0.52 23.71 -3.83
C LYS A 56 0.50 23.18 -2.82
N GLU A 57 0.33 21.93 -2.38
CA GLU A 57 1.25 21.30 -1.45
C GLU A 57 2.63 21.10 -2.08
N ILE A 58 2.68 20.65 -3.33
CA ILE A 58 3.94 20.41 -4.03
C ILE A 58 4.70 21.72 -4.23
N ASN A 59 3.98 22.80 -4.56
CA ASN A 59 4.61 24.13 -4.79
C ASN A 59 5.23 24.71 -3.52
N GLN A 60 4.86 24.21 -2.35
CA GLN A 60 5.45 24.67 -1.08
C GLN A 60 6.81 24.04 -0.80
N ILE A 61 7.22 23.04 -1.57
CA ILE A 61 8.50 22.35 -1.35
C ILE A 61 9.62 23.24 -1.92
N LYS A 62 10.46 23.79 -1.03
CA LYS A 62 11.51 24.74 -1.41
C LYS A 62 12.92 24.25 -1.06
N THR A 63 13.04 23.22 -0.20
CA THR A 63 14.33 22.73 0.27
C THR A 63 14.38 21.20 0.21
N PRO A 64 15.60 20.62 0.16
CA PRO A 64 15.72 19.17 0.25
C PRO A 64 15.13 18.59 1.53
N GLU A 65 15.19 19.32 2.64
CA GLU A 65 14.63 18.89 3.92
C GLU A 65 13.11 18.78 3.85
N GLU A 66 12.47 19.76 3.22
CA GLU A 66 11.01 19.75 3.02
C GLU A 66 10.60 18.58 2.12
N LEU A 67 11.37 18.32 1.07
CA LEU A 67 11.13 17.17 0.17
C LEU A 67 11.21 15.86 0.96
N GLN A 68 12.23 15.71 1.80
CA GLN A 68 12.41 14.49 2.60
C GLN A 68 11.24 14.27 3.55
N LYS A 69 10.74 15.35 4.17
CA LYS A 69 9.56 15.26 5.06
C LYS A 69 8.34 14.76 4.29
N ARG A 70 8.13 15.26 3.06
CA ARG A 70 7.01 14.82 2.22
C ARG A 70 7.12 13.34 1.88
N ILE A 71 8.32 12.89 1.52
CA ILE A 71 8.58 11.49 1.18
C ILE A 71 8.36 10.61 2.42
N ASN A 72 8.88 11.02 3.56
CA ASN A 72 8.73 10.28 4.81
C ASN A 72 7.25 10.12 5.18
N ASP A 73 6.46 11.16 4.97
CA ASP A 73 5.03 11.12 5.28
C ASP A 73 4.25 10.24 4.31
N ILE A 74 4.65 10.17 3.04
CA ILE A 74 4.08 9.21 2.08
C ILE A 74 4.33 7.77 2.57
N LEU A 75 5.56 7.48 2.99
CA LEU A 75 5.91 6.13 3.48
C LEU A 75 5.17 5.79 4.75
N TRP A 76 5.04 6.75 5.68
CA TRP A 76 4.23 6.59 6.88
C TRP A 76 2.79 6.21 6.51
N PHE A 77 2.20 6.92 5.56
CA PHE A 77 0.84 6.68 5.12
C PHE A 77 0.70 5.32 4.45
N TYR A 78 1.60 5.00 3.52
CA TYR A 78 1.58 3.73 2.79
C TYR A 78 1.69 2.53 3.74
N LYS A 79 2.54 2.65 4.76
CA LYS A 79 2.74 1.59 5.76
C LYS A 79 1.65 1.54 6.83
N CYS A 80 0.63 2.37 6.71
CA CYS A 80 -0.50 2.43 7.66
C CYS A 80 -0.05 2.72 9.09
N ASN A 81 0.98 3.54 9.24
CA ASN A 81 1.60 3.88 10.55
C ASN A 81 2.12 2.65 11.30
N LYS A 82 2.38 1.55 10.62
CA LYS A 82 2.95 0.36 11.25
C LYS A 82 4.46 0.52 11.35
N ILE A 83 4.98 0.44 12.58
CA ILE A 83 6.41 0.43 12.83
C ILE A 83 6.92 -0.96 12.46
N GLU A 84 7.92 -1.02 11.59
CA GLU A 84 8.59 -2.29 11.32
C GLU A 84 9.19 -2.78 12.63
N GLN A 85 8.64 -3.86 13.17
CA GLN A 85 9.28 -4.51 14.28
C GLN A 85 10.58 -5.12 13.76
N ASN A 86 11.69 -4.54 14.21
CA ASN A 86 13.00 -5.09 13.92
C ASN A 86 13.10 -6.43 14.65
N ASN A 87 12.63 -7.47 14.01
CA ASN A 87 12.96 -8.82 14.42
C ASN A 87 14.42 -9.05 14.03
N LYS A 88 15.32 -8.60 14.92
CA LYS A 88 16.73 -8.95 14.81
C LYS A 88 16.82 -10.48 14.93
N GLY A 89 17.09 -11.15 13.83
CA GLY A 89 17.43 -12.56 13.89
C GLY A 89 16.80 -13.49 12.88
N VAL A 90 15.93 -13.03 12.04
CA VAL A 90 15.48 -13.86 10.92
C VAL A 90 15.83 -13.11 9.65
N ASN A 91 16.64 -13.76 8.80
CA ASN A 91 16.92 -13.27 7.47
C ASN A 91 15.60 -12.80 6.85
N ALA A 92 15.46 -11.48 6.73
CA ALA A 92 14.34 -10.91 6.00
C ALA A 92 14.49 -11.32 4.54
N ARG A 93 14.09 -12.53 4.22
CA ARG A 93 13.77 -12.89 2.85
C ARG A 93 12.69 -11.88 2.46
N LYS A 94 13.00 -11.04 1.50
CA LYS A 94 11.98 -10.23 0.84
C LYS A 94 10.85 -11.19 0.52
N GLU A 95 9.77 -11.13 1.27
CA GLU A 95 8.61 -11.95 0.98
C GLU A 95 8.20 -11.62 -0.45
N LYS A 96 8.35 -12.60 -1.31
CA LYS A 96 7.96 -12.44 -2.70
C LYS A 96 6.48 -12.08 -2.72
N GLN A 97 6.16 -10.94 -3.32
CA GLN A 97 4.77 -10.51 -3.42
C GLN A 97 3.97 -11.57 -4.17
N ILE A 98 2.94 -12.11 -3.51
CA ILE A 98 2.16 -13.23 -4.02
C ILE A 98 0.85 -12.79 -4.68
N TYR A 99 0.63 -11.49 -4.80
CA TYR A 99 -0.50 -10.90 -5.53
C TYR A 99 0.00 -9.79 -6.43
N SER A 100 -0.82 -9.41 -7.40
CA SER A 100 -0.50 -8.33 -8.33
C SER A 100 -1.73 -7.46 -8.53
N TYR A 101 -1.59 -6.17 -8.21
CA TYR A 101 -2.67 -5.23 -8.51
C TYR A 101 -2.89 -5.05 -10.02
N GLU A 102 -1.88 -5.37 -10.83
CA GLU A 102 -2.00 -5.30 -12.28
C GLU A 102 -2.75 -6.51 -12.84
N PHE A 103 -2.34 -7.72 -12.44
CA PHE A 103 -2.84 -8.94 -13.06
C PHE A 103 -3.98 -9.60 -12.30
N ASP A 104 -4.13 -9.32 -11.02
CA ASP A 104 -5.15 -9.94 -10.17
C ASP A 104 -6.28 -8.96 -9.79
N ALA A 105 -6.38 -7.83 -10.45
CA ALA A 105 -7.32 -6.77 -10.08
C ALA A 105 -8.76 -7.26 -10.02
N ASP A 106 -9.18 -8.04 -11.00
CA ASP A 106 -10.56 -8.57 -11.06
C ASP A 106 -10.84 -9.53 -9.90
N LYS A 107 -9.85 -10.31 -9.50
CA LYS A 107 -10.00 -11.27 -8.40
C LYS A 107 -10.03 -10.57 -7.05
N ILE A 108 -9.29 -9.48 -6.89
CA ILE A 108 -9.34 -8.65 -5.68
C ILE A 108 -10.70 -7.94 -5.61
N TYR A 109 -11.17 -7.39 -6.73
CA TYR A 109 -12.49 -6.77 -6.83
C TYR A 109 -13.58 -7.77 -6.40
N SER A 110 -13.55 -8.97 -6.98
CA SER A 110 -14.54 -10.02 -6.70
C SER A 110 -14.50 -10.46 -5.24
N ALA A 111 -13.30 -10.53 -4.65
CA ALA A 111 -13.15 -10.93 -3.25
C ALA A 111 -13.81 -9.92 -2.30
N PHE A 112 -13.66 -8.62 -2.57
CA PHE A 112 -14.31 -7.59 -1.76
C PHE A 112 -15.84 -7.67 -1.90
N MET A 113 -16.34 -7.93 -3.12
CA MET A 113 -17.77 -8.17 -3.32
C MET A 113 -18.24 -9.38 -2.55
N GLN A 114 -17.52 -10.50 -2.68
CA GLN A 114 -17.92 -11.78 -2.10
C GLN A 114 -17.92 -11.74 -0.57
N GLN A 115 -16.85 -11.23 0.01
CA GLN A 115 -16.67 -11.30 1.47
C GLN A 115 -17.33 -10.15 2.21
N TYR A 116 -17.30 -8.94 1.63
CA TYR A 116 -17.72 -7.71 2.32
C TYR A 116 -18.95 -7.07 1.72
N ASN A 117 -19.40 -7.55 0.57
CA ASN A 117 -20.46 -6.88 -0.21
C ASN A 117 -20.08 -5.41 -0.51
N VAL A 118 -18.81 -5.18 -0.75
CA VAL A 118 -18.27 -3.85 -1.11
C VAL A 118 -17.93 -3.84 -2.59
N ASP A 119 -18.57 -2.93 -3.33
CA ASP A 119 -18.31 -2.72 -4.74
C ASP A 119 -17.23 -1.63 -4.86
N LEU A 120 -16.02 -2.04 -5.17
CA LEU A 120 -14.88 -1.12 -5.28
C LEU A 120 -15.01 -0.16 -6.46
N GLN A 121 -15.92 -0.45 -7.42
CA GLN A 121 -16.23 0.49 -8.49
C GLN A 121 -17.08 1.67 -8.01
N LYS A 122 -17.79 1.48 -6.91
CA LYS A 122 -18.75 2.46 -6.38
C LYS A 122 -18.34 3.04 -5.02
N THR A 123 -17.37 2.45 -4.36
CA THR A 123 -17.00 2.80 -2.99
C THR A 123 -15.53 3.22 -2.92
N ASP A 124 -15.28 4.43 -2.44
CA ASP A 124 -13.91 4.88 -2.18
C ASP A 124 -13.59 4.65 -0.71
N LEU A 125 -12.55 3.86 -0.47
CA LEU A 125 -12.09 3.55 0.88
C LEU A 125 -10.82 4.33 1.17
N HIS A 126 -10.61 4.67 2.44
CA HIS A 126 -9.30 5.11 2.92
C HIS A 126 -8.31 3.96 2.73
N TRP A 127 -7.07 4.26 2.35
CA TRP A 127 -6.04 3.24 2.11
C TRP A 127 -5.90 2.28 3.29
N TRP A 128 -5.96 2.79 4.53
CA TRP A 128 -5.82 1.95 5.71
C TRP A 128 -7.02 0.99 5.90
N GLN A 129 -8.22 1.42 5.53
CA GLN A 129 -9.40 0.54 5.53
C GLN A 129 -9.20 -0.58 4.50
N PHE A 130 -8.80 -0.20 3.28
CA PHE A 130 -8.61 -1.17 2.19
C PHE A 130 -7.56 -2.21 2.60
N ARG A 131 -6.42 -1.78 3.15
CA ARG A 131 -5.35 -2.69 3.56
C ARG A 131 -5.82 -3.66 4.64
N SER A 132 -6.52 -3.16 5.64
CA SER A 132 -7.06 -3.99 6.71
C SER A 132 -8.03 -5.05 6.16
N MET A 133 -8.92 -4.63 5.27
CA MET A 133 -9.90 -5.52 4.64
C MET A 133 -9.22 -6.54 3.72
N PHE A 134 -8.23 -6.10 2.94
CA PHE A 134 -7.48 -7.00 2.06
C PHE A 134 -6.77 -8.09 2.87
N GLU A 135 -6.10 -7.71 3.95
CA GLU A 135 -5.36 -8.63 4.81
C GLU A 135 -6.27 -9.65 5.51
N SER A 136 -7.56 -9.34 5.64
CA SER A 136 -8.53 -10.20 6.31
C SER A 136 -9.37 -11.04 5.34
N LEU A 137 -9.07 -11.01 4.04
CA LEU A 137 -9.75 -11.88 3.08
C LEU A 137 -9.42 -13.35 3.40
N THR A 138 -10.44 -14.22 3.27
CA THR A 138 -10.30 -15.62 3.62
C THR A 138 -10.05 -16.50 2.38
N ASP A 139 -9.66 -17.73 2.63
CA ASP A 139 -9.37 -18.72 1.58
C ASP A 139 -10.61 -19.16 0.79
N LYS A 140 -11.79 -18.68 1.18
CA LYS A 140 -13.01 -18.84 0.38
C LYS A 140 -13.01 -17.95 -0.85
N THR A 141 -12.14 -16.91 -0.86
CA THR A 141 -11.99 -16.05 -2.03
C THR A 141 -10.92 -16.62 -2.96
N GLN A 142 -11.12 -16.45 -4.27
CA GLN A 142 -10.20 -16.98 -5.27
C GLN A 142 -8.80 -16.36 -5.12
N ILE A 143 -8.71 -15.07 -4.82
CA ILE A 143 -7.41 -14.41 -4.71
C ILE A 143 -6.56 -15.01 -3.58
N VAL A 144 -7.16 -15.29 -2.43
CA VAL A 144 -6.41 -15.88 -1.30
C VAL A 144 -5.97 -17.31 -1.63
N GLU A 145 -6.83 -18.09 -2.30
CA GLU A 145 -6.48 -19.43 -2.77
C GLU A 145 -5.27 -19.38 -3.71
N ILE A 146 -5.30 -18.45 -4.68
CA ILE A 146 -4.19 -18.26 -5.62
C ILE A 146 -2.91 -17.84 -4.89
N MET A 147 -3.03 -16.90 -3.93
CA MET A 147 -1.89 -16.47 -3.12
C MET A 147 -1.27 -17.66 -2.37
N GLY A 148 -2.11 -18.54 -1.87
CA GLY A 148 -1.64 -19.76 -1.19
C GLY A 148 -0.84 -20.67 -2.12
N TYR A 149 -1.30 -20.88 -3.34
CA TYR A 149 -0.58 -21.68 -4.35
C TYR A 149 0.74 -21.03 -4.71
N ARG A 150 0.78 -19.75 -4.88
CA ARG A 150 2.02 -19.01 -5.21
C ARG A 150 3.03 -19.08 -4.05
N ALA A 151 2.58 -19.02 -2.86
CA ALA A 151 3.42 -19.16 -1.67
C ALA A 151 4.05 -20.55 -1.58
N UNK A 152 3.32 -21.31 -1.87
CA UNK A 152 3.74 -22.67 -1.91
C UNK A 152 4.65 -22.98 -3.05
N UNK A 153 4.48 -22.31 -4.04
CA UNK A 153 5.36 -22.37 -5.13
C UNK A 153 6.69 -21.73 -4.83
N UNK A 154 6.65 -20.94 -4.02
CA UNK A 154 7.82 -20.28 -3.56
C UNK A 154 8.60 -21.09 -2.57
N UNK A 155 7.99 -21.78 -1.99
CA UNK A 155 8.53 -22.68 -1.05
C UNK A 155 9.11 -23.89 -1.73
N UNK A 156 8.60 -24.26 -2.64
CA UNK A 156 9.00 -25.30 -3.48
C UNK A 156 10.21 -24.94 -4.33
N UNK A 157 10.28 -23.87 -4.50
CA UNK A 157 11.40 -23.35 -5.20
C UNK A 157 12.62 -23.18 -4.35
N UNK A 158 12.32 -23.08 -3.29
CA UNK A 158 13.35 -22.99 -2.31
C UNK A 158 13.90 -24.30 -1.87
N UNK A 159 13.22 -25.08 -2.00
CA UNK A 159 13.53 -26.43 -1.70
C UNK A 159 14.25 -27.16 -2.84
N LYS A 160 14.17 -26.75 -3.97
CA LYS A 160 14.89 -27.36 -5.13
C LYS A 160 16.28 -26.74 -5.39
N ARG A 161 16.70 -25.77 -4.66
CA ARG A 161 18.03 -25.15 -4.76
C ARG A 161 18.94 -25.66 -3.60
#